data_8f74cb50aa5cccfe83f4310ff2cf9ebc
#
_entry.id   8f74cb50aa5cccfe83f4310ff2cf9ebc
#
_cell.length_a   1.000
_cell.length_b   1.000
_cell.length_c   1.000
_cell.angle_alpha   90.00
_cell.angle_beta   90.00
_cell.angle_gamma   90.00
#
_symmetry.space_group_name_H-M   'P 1'
#
loop_
_entity.id
_entity.type
_entity.pdbx_description
1 polymer ?
#
loop_
_entity_poly.entity_id
_entity_poly.type
_entity_poly.pdbx_seq_one_letter_code
_entity_poly.pdbx_strand_id
1 'polypeptide(L)'
;MAKKKFKIKAGDKVVVIAGKDKGKVGKVLKVLPEEERVIVEGVRIVKKHLRPSAKYPEGGIIEKEAPIHISNVMLVDPKTGEPTRIGIKFVDGKKVRYAKKSGEIIDEISKPQKAGR
;
A
#
# COMPACT_ATOMS: atom_id res chain seq x y z
N MET A 1 -19.22 6.70 -12.16
CA MET A 1 -18.52 7.30 -11.03
C MET A 1 -17.03 7.02 -11.09
N ALA A 2 -16.24 8.04 -10.91
CA ALA A 2 -14.80 7.85 -11.00
C ALA A 2 -14.28 7.15 -9.76
N LYS A 3 -13.37 6.22 -9.95
CA LYS A 3 -12.71 5.58 -8.83
C LYS A 3 -11.66 6.51 -8.25
N LYS A 4 -11.50 6.46 -6.95
CA LYS A 4 -10.44 7.20 -6.31
C LYS A 4 -9.11 6.55 -6.62
N LYS A 5 -8.12 7.36 -6.90
CA LYS A 5 -6.78 6.85 -7.16
C LYS A 5 -5.84 7.37 -6.10
N PHE A 6 -5.02 6.49 -5.61
CA PHE A 6 -4.04 6.85 -4.59
C PHE A 6 -2.65 6.68 -5.17
N LYS A 7 -1.73 7.48 -4.65
CA LYS A 7 -0.35 7.41 -5.10
C LYS A 7 0.37 6.19 -4.55
N ILE A 8 -0.14 5.60 -3.48
CA ILE A 8 0.41 4.37 -2.90
C ILE A 8 -0.09 3.18 -3.70
N LYS A 9 0.81 2.25 -4.00
CA LYS A 9 0.49 1.06 -4.78
C LYS A 9 0.91 -0.20 -4.03
N ALA A 10 0.36 -1.34 -4.45
CA ALA A 10 0.81 -2.63 -3.92
C ALA A 10 2.30 -2.79 -4.18
N GLY A 11 3.01 -3.30 -3.19
CA GLY A 11 4.45 -3.45 -3.25
C GLY A 11 5.22 -2.31 -2.64
N ASP A 12 4.58 -1.18 -2.37
CA ASP A 12 5.25 -0.04 -1.75
C ASP A 12 5.56 -0.34 -0.29
N LYS A 13 6.71 0.16 0.17
CA LYS A 13 7.07 0.08 1.57
C LYS A 13 6.51 1.31 2.27
N VAL A 14 5.70 1.09 3.28
CA VAL A 14 5.03 2.18 4.00
C VAL A 14 5.25 2.04 5.50
N VAL A 15 5.05 3.14 6.21
CA VAL A 15 5.10 3.16 7.66
C VAL A 15 3.75 3.65 8.17
N VAL A 16 3.28 3.03 9.24
CA VAL A 16 2.02 3.44 9.87
C VAL A 16 2.29 4.65 10.74
N ILE A 17 1.51 5.71 10.53
CA ILE A 17 1.73 6.98 11.23
C ILE A 17 0.69 7.26 12.31
N ALA A 18 -0.34 6.44 12.43
CA ALA A 18 -1.39 6.64 13.41
C ALA A 18 -2.02 5.31 13.80
N GLY A 19 -2.60 5.25 14.98
CA GLY A 19 -3.30 4.08 15.47
C GLY A 19 -2.41 3.17 16.29
N LYS A 20 -2.92 1.97 16.57
CA LYS A 20 -2.21 1.02 17.43
C LYS A 20 -0.87 0.57 16.87
N ASP A 21 -0.78 0.50 15.56
CA ASP A 21 0.42 -0.01 14.91
C ASP A 21 1.38 1.08 14.48
N LYS A 22 1.22 2.28 15.04
CA LYS A 22 2.09 3.41 14.71
C LYS A 22 3.56 3.03 14.81
N GLY A 23 4.31 3.34 13.78
CA GLY A 23 5.73 3.04 13.71
C GLY A 23 6.06 1.74 13.00
N LYS A 24 5.07 0.89 12.74
CA LYS A 24 5.36 -0.35 12.02
C LYS A 24 5.57 -0.05 10.54
N VAL A 25 6.51 -0.77 9.96
CA VAL A 25 6.85 -0.66 8.55
C VAL A 25 6.50 -1.97 7.88
N GLY A 26 5.89 -1.88 6.71
CA GLY A 26 5.55 -3.09 5.97
C GLY A 26 5.31 -2.79 4.52
N LYS A 27 5.11 -3.86 3.76
CA LYS A 27 4.84 -3.75 2.33
C LYS A 27 3.34 -3.76 2.10
N VAL A 28 2.87 -2.88 1.21
CA VAL A 28 1.45 -2.85 0.85
C VAL A 28 1.15 -4.09 0.04
N LEU A 29 0.20 -4.87 0.54
CA LEU A 29 -0.22 -6.10 -0.14
C LEU A 29 -1.34 -5.82 -1.14
N LYS A 30 -2.22 -4.89 -0.81
CA LYS A 30 -3.36 -4.57 -1.66
C LYS A 30 -3.88 -3.17 -1.34
N VAL A 31 -4.35 -2.49 -2.37
CA VAL A 31 -4.99 -1.19 -2.20
C VAL A 31 -6.46 -1.35 -2.51
N LEU A 32 -7.31 -0.80 -1.65
CA LEU A 32 -8.76 -0.87 -1.81
C LEU A 32 -9.28 0.56 -2.02
N PRO A 33 -9.21 1.07 -3.26
CA PRO A 33 -9.50 2.49 -3.50
C PRO A 33 -10.91 2.91 -3.13
N GLU A 34 -11.88 2.05 -3.36
CA GLU A 34 -13.26 2.40 -3.07
C GLU A 34 -13.51 2.55 -1.57
N GLU A 35 -12.74 1.85 -0.76
CA GLU A 35 -12.86 1.93 0.70
C GLU A 35 -11.86 2.91 1.29
N GLU A 36 -10.95 3.44 0.49
CA GLU A 36 -9.87 4.30 0.95
C GLU A 36 -9.01 3.60 1.98
N ARG A 37 -8.74 2.32 1.76
CA ARG A 37 -7.97 1.49 2.69
C ARG A 37 -6.88 0.73 1.96
N VAL A 38 -5.91 0.29 2.74
CA VAL A 38 -4.83 -0.54 2.23
C VAL A 38 -4.60 -1.68 3.21
N ILE A 39 -4.10 -2.79 2.67
CA ILE A 39 -3.68 -3.93 3.48
C ILE A 39 -2.16 -3.93 3.46
N VAL A 40 -1.56 -3.88 4.65
CA VAL A 40 -0.12 -3.81 4.80
C VAL A 40 0.36 -5.03 5.56
N GLU A 41 1.40 -5.66 5.05
CA GLU A 41 1.96 -6.85 5.66
C GLU A 41 2.39 -6.58 7.10
N GLY A 42 1.95 -7.43 8.03
CA GLY A 42 2.31 -7.31 9.44
C GLY A 42 1.57 -6.24 10.21
N VAL A 43 0.63 -5.52 9.57
CA VAL A 43 -0.08 -4.42 10.21
C VAL A 43 -1.54 -4.80 10.41
N ARG A 44 -2.06 -4.50 11.59
CA ARG A 44 -3.44 -4.75 11.99
C ARG A 44 -3.83 -6.21 11.79
N ILE A 45 -3.03 -7.07 12.39
CA ILE A 45 -3.29 -8.49 12.31
C ILE A 45 -4.49 -8.83 13.19
N VAL A 46 -5.46 -9.52 12.61
CA VAL A 46 -6.65 -9.96 13.32
C VAL A 46 -6.74 -11.47 13.21
N LYS A 47 -7.33 -12.09 14.21
CA LYS A 47 -7.56 -13.53 14.20
C LYS A 47 -8.94 -13.80 13.62
N LYS A 48 -9.00 -14.68 12.67
CA LYS A 48 -10.26 -15.06 12.04
C LYS A 48 -10.55 -16.52 12.36
N HIS A 49 -11.74 -16.75 12.89
CA HIS A 49 -12.18 -18.12 13.19
C HIS A 49 -12.79 -18.73 11.94
N LEU A 50 -12.31 -19.91 11.58
CA LEU A 50 -12.78 -20.61 10.41
C LEU A 50 -13.74 -21.71 10.84
N ARG A 51 -14.87 -21.81 10.14
CA ARG A 51 -15.79 -22.92 10.33
C ARG A 51 -15.27 -24.12 9.57
N PRO A 52 -15.56 -25.33 10.05
CA PRO A 52 -15.20 -26.53 9.29
C PRO A 52 -15.78 -26.45 7.87
N SER A 53 -14.96 -26.83 6.91
CA SER A 53 -15.36 -26.80 5.51
C SER A 53 -14.53 -27.82 4.76
N ALA A 54 -14.81 -27.99 3.48
CA ALA A 54 -14.02 -28.90 2.66
C ALA A 54 -12.54 -28.52 2.66
N LYS A 55 -12.25 -27.22 2.68
CA LYS A 55 -10.86 -26.74 2.65
C LYS A 55 -10.22 -26.82 4.03
N TYR A 56 -11.00 -26.61 5.09
CA TYR A 56 -10.52 -26.66 6.46
C TYR A 56 -11.47 -27.56 7.27
N PRO A 57 -11.33 -28.88 7.14
CA PRO A 57 -12.31 -29.79 7.74
C PRO A 57 -12.46 -29.65 9.25
N GLU A 58 -11.39 -29.27 9.92
CA GLU A 58 -11.43 -29.11 11.37
C GLU A 58 -11.69 -27.69 11.81
N GLY A 59 -11.83 -26.77 10.84
CA GLY A 59 -11.91 -25.36 11.16
C GLY A 59 -10.56 -24.83 11.59
N GLY A 60 -10.58 -23.82 12.46
CA GLY A 60 -9.34 -23.30 13.00
C GLY A 60 -9.35 -21.80 13.16
N ILE A 61 -8.17 -21.26 13.47
CA ILE A 61 -7.96 -19.85 13.63
C ILE A 61 -6.79 -19.45 12.74
N ILE A 62 -7.00 -18.43 11.92
CA ILE A 62 -5.91 -17.88 11.10
C ILE A 62 -5.70 -16.43 11.47
N GLU A 63 -4.48 -15.96 11.28
CA GLU A 63 -4.16 -14.56 11.43
C GLU A 63 -4.08 -13.93 10.05
N LYS A 64 -4.67 -12.76 9.94
CA LYS A 64 -4.74 -12.08 8.65
C LYS A 64 -4.70 -10.59 8.87
N GLU A 65 -4.05 -9.89 7.95
CA GLU A 65 -4.01 -8.43 8.00
C GLU A 65 -5.36 -7.86 7.62
N ALA A 66 -5.86 -6.92 8.43
CA ALA A 66 -7.09 -6.21 8.12
C ALA A 66 -6.76 -4.89 7.44
N PRO A 67 -7.66 -4.38 6.60
CA PRO A 67 -7.40 -3.09 5.93
C PRO A 67 -7.33 -1.94 6.94
N ILE A 68 -6.47 -0.98 6.66
CA ILE A 68 -6.39 0.26 7.44
C ILE A 68 -6.61 1.43 6.50
N HIS A 69 -7.08 2.55 7.07
CA HIS A 69 -7.35 3.72 6.25
C HIS A 69 -6.05 4.25 5.65
N ILE A 70 -6.12 4.67 4.40
CA ILE A 70 -4.92 5.09 3.68
C ILE A 70 -4.25 6.31 4.30
N SER A 71 -5.02 7.14 5.01
CA SER A 71 -4.44 8.30 5.67
C SER A 71 -3.54 7.93 6.84
N ASN A 72 -3.59 6.67 7.28
CA ASN A 72 -2.79 6.22 8.42
C ASN A 72 -1.43 5.68 8.02
N VAL A 73 -1.09 5.74 6.74
CA VAL A 73 0.22 5.26 6.27
C VAL A 73 0.87 6.31 5.39
N MET A 74 2.20 6.28 5.36
CA MET A 74 2.98 7.10 4.45
C MET A 74 4.07 6.23 3.85
N LEU A 75 4.48 6.61 2.63
CA LEU A 75 5.58 5.90 1.98
C LEU A 75 6.86 6.10 2.79
N VAL A 76 7.67 5.05 2.85
CA VAL A 76 9.01 5.16 3.42
C VAL A 76 9.92 5.66 2.31
N ASP A 77 10.61 6.77 2.58
CA ASP A 77 11.53 7.35 1.61
C ASP A 77 12.68 6.36 1.38
N PRO A 78 12.91 5.94 0.13
CA PRO A 78 13.93 4.93 -0.12
C PRO A 78 15.34 5.41 0.19
N LYS A 79 15.54 6.72 0.24
CA LYS A 79 16.86 7.26 0.52
C LYS A 79 17.09 7.54 1.99
N THR A 80 16.09 8.09 2.68
CA THR A 80 16.24 8.50 4.08
C THR A 80 15.68 7.50 5.07
N GLY A 81 14.76 6.63 4.63
CA GLY A 81 14.11 5.70 5.54
C GLY A 81 13.01 6.33 6.38
N GLU A 82 12.68 7.59 6.14
CA GLU A 82 11.68 8.30 6.91
C GLU A 82 10.37 8.43 6.15
N PRO A 83 9.26 8.71 6.84
CA PRO A 83 8.00 8.90 6.13
C PRO A 83 8.07 10.08 5.18
N THR A 84 7.53 9.91 3.99
CA THR A 84 7.51 10.97 3.00
C THR A 84 6.22 10.95 2.23
N ARG A 85 5.87 12.07 1.63
CA ARG A 85 4.76 12.13 0.71
C ARG A 85 5.23 11.79 -0.68
N ILE A 86 4.30 11.34 -1.50
CA ILE A 86 4.59 10.97 -2.87
C ILE A 86 4.19 12.12 -3.78
N GLY A 87 5.11 12.53 -4.64
CA GLY A 87 4.81 13.50 -5.67
C GLY A 87 4.84 12.81 -7.02
N ILE A 88 4.31 13.50 -8.02
CA ILE A 88 4.30 13.02 -9.39
C ILE A 88 4.90 14.09 -10.26
N LYS A 89 5.83 13.69 -11.13
CA LYS A 89 6.45 14.63 -12.07
C LYS A 89 6.76 13.91 -13.38
N PHE A 90 7.14 14.67 -14.37
CA PHE A 90 7.52 14.13 -15.67
C PHE A 90 9.03 14.22 -15.83
N VAL A 91 9.63 13.11 -16.23
CA VAL A 91 11.06 13.03 -16.50
C VAL A 91 11.20 12.39 -17.88
N ASP A 92 11.79 13.12 -18.80
CA ASP A 92 11.97 12.66 -20.19
C ASP A 92 10.65 12.18 -20.80
N GLY A 93 9.58 12.93 -20.53
CA GLY A 93 8.26 12.61 -21.07
C GLY A 93 7.54 11.49 -20.36
N LYS A 94 8.13 10.93 -19.33
CA LYS A 94 7.52 9.83 -18.57
C LYS A 94 7.04 10.33 -17.23
N LYS A 95 5.90 9.82 -16.81
CA LYS A 95 5.29 10.17 -15.54
C LYS A 95 5.88 9.28 -14.46
N VAL A 96 6.46 9.87 -13.44
CA VAL A 96 7.12 9.09 -12.38
C VAL A 96 6.61 9.53 -11.01
N ARG A 97 6.65 8.60 -10.06
CA ARG A 97 6.41 8.91 -8.65
C ARG A 97 7.75 9.20 -8.00
N TYR A 98 7.78 10.17 -7.13
CA TYR A 98 9.00 10.46 -6.40
C TYR A 98 8.70 10.76 -4.93
N ALA A 99 9.70 10.54 -4.09
CA ALA A 99 9.60 10.85 -2.67
C ALA A 99 9.89 12.33 -2.49
N LYS A 100 8.92 13.08 -1.98
CA LYS A 100 9.08 14.54 -1.87
C LYS A 100 10.20 14.93 -0.93
N LYS A 101 10.46 14.11 0.08
CA LYS A 101 11.46 14.44 1.08
C LYS A 101 12.88 14.42 0.52
N SER A 102 13.22 13.42 -0.27
CA SER A 102 14.57 13.28 -0.83
C SER A 102 14.65 13.60 -2.30
N GLY A 103 13.52 13.65 -2.99
CA GLY A 103 13.53 13.80 -4.45
C GLY A 103 13.78 12.52 -5.21
N GLU A 104 13.96 11.42 -4.50
CA GLU A 104 14.28 10.14 -5.11
C GLU A 104 13.12 9.62 -5.94
N ILE A 105 13.39 9.15 -7.15
CA ILE A 105 12.37 8.58 -8.02
C ILE A 105 12.03 7.19 -7.50
N ILE A 106 10.74 6.91 -7.33
CA ILE A 106 10.26 5.62 -6.84
C ILE A 106 10.07 4.66 -8.00
N ASP A 107 9.27 5.07 -8.98
CA ASP A 107 9.04 4.25 -10.17
C ASP A 107 8.36 5.07 -11.25
N GLU A 108 8.21 4.46 -12.40
CA GLU A 108 7.51 5.06 -13.53
C GLU A 108 6.07 4.54 -13.54
N ILE A 109 5.11 5.45 -13.65
CA ILE A 109 3.71 5.07 -13.68
C ILE A 109 3.04 5.29 -15.03
N SER A 110 3.77 5.86 -15.98
CA SER A 110 3.26 5.92 -17.35
C SER A 110 3.29 4.53 -17.94
N LYS A 111 2.17 4.05 -18.38
CA LYS A 111 2.16 2.76 -19.05
C LYS A 111 2.64 2.92 -20.47
N PRO A 112 3.39 1.98 -20.95
CA PRO A 112 3.63 1.94 -22.39
C PRO A 112 2.28 1.80 -23.02
N GLN A 113 2.04 2.40 -23.98
CA GLN A 113 0.73 2.42 -24.35
C GLN A 113 0.23 1.37 -25.09
N LYS A 114 -0.10 0.94 -24.49
CA LYS A 114 -0.63 0.21 -24.80
C LYS A 114 -1.16 0.25 -25.74
N ALA A 115 -0.75 0.35 -25.76
CA ALA A 115 -0.98 0.42 -26.47
C ALA A 115 -1.71 0.24 -27.12
N GLY A 116 -1.65 0.41 -27.19
CA GLY A 116 -2.11 0.28 -27.60
C GLY A 116 -2.71 0.38 -28.11
N ARG A 117 -2.67 0.47 -28.08
CA ARG A 117 -3.01 0.43 -28.24
C ARG A 117 -3.45 0.34 -28.70
#